data_cdb7c0a6fd974a263cd66308d41418d7
#
_entry.id   cdb7c0a6fd974a263cd66308d41418d7
#
_cell.length_a   1.000
_cell.length_b   1.000
_cell.length_c   1.000
_cell.angle_alpha   90.00
_cell.angle_beta   90.00
_cell.angle_gamma   90.00
#
_symmetry.space_group_name_H-M   'P 1'
#
loop_
_entity.id
_entity.type
_entity.pdbx_description
1 polymer ?
#
loop_
_entity_poly.entity_id
_entity_poly.type
_entity_poly.pdbx_seq_one_letter_code
_entity_poly.pdbx_strand_id
1 'polypeptide(L)'
;KIRHFIQKIEQENREAMISKGEAMMRDELRRRNLDDKEYMKKEKIEPLFSNFNIKNYDDFMYAISVKSLSLQAVMEKLQVNSRTIIDFTKFFAQKQRPKSKNQSKFGIRVSGIDTMKIALANCCSPVFGDEIVGYVSKGQGVKVHRKDCPNIRYETKRLIDVEWDDETIGGKYEVQLAVYCVDRSFLLTDIVTLTQQNKISISYVNAQVDDDLIHSTITLKVMVENQDQLRQLMVNLRKVDSVVSVERSIL
;
A
#
# COMPACT_ATOMS: atom_id res chain seq x y z
N LYS A 1 5.02 -45.33 -26.49
CA LYS A 1 3.77 -45.37 -25.72
C LYS A 1 3.85 -44.49 -24.43
N ILE A 2 4.91 -44.64 -23.60
CA ILE A 2 5.04 -43.89 -22.33
C ILE A 2 5.16 -42.37 -22.54
N ARG A 3 5.96 -41.90 -23.50
CA ARG A 3 6.08 -40.47 -23.82
C ARG A 3 4.76 -39.83 -24.24
N HIS A 4 3.97 -40.52 -25.04
CA HIS A 4 2.65 -40.03 -25.48
C HIS A 4 1.65 -39.97 -24.33
N PHE A 5 1.73 -40.91 -23.39
CA PHE A 5 0.92 -40.94 -22.17
C PHE A 5 1.27 -39.78 -21.23
N ILE A 6 2.56 -39.52 -21.02
CA ILE A 6 3.02 -38.37 -20.21
C ILE A 6 2.57 -37.04 -20.82
N GLN A 7 2.77 -36.86 -22.15
CA GLN A 7 2.31 -35.65 -22.85
C GLN A 7 0.80 -35.44 -22.72
N LYS A 8 0.00 -36.52 -22.77
CA LYS A 8 -1.44 -36.44 -22.60
C LYS A 8 -1.82 -35.97 -21.20
N ILE A 9 -1.19 -36.53 -20.15
CA ILE A 9 -1.41 -36.10 -18.76
C ILE A 9 -0.99 -34.65 -18.54
N GLU A 10 0.13 -34.22 -19.10
CA GLU A 10 0.60 -32.84 -19.01
C GLU A 10 -0.37 -31.87 -19.70
N GLN A 11 -0.94 -32.27 -20.84
CA GLN A 11 -1.92 -31.48 -21.56
C GLN A 11 -3.25 -31.40 -20.79
N GLU A 12 -3.74 -32.53 -20.27
CA GLU A 12 -4.97 -32.57 -19.44
C GLU A 12 -4.81 -31.72 -18.15
N ASN A 13 -3.65 -31.81 -17.51
CA ASN A 13 -3.32 -30.98 -16.36
C ASN A 13 -3.29 -29.48 -16.72
N ARG A 14 -2.73 -29.13 -17.87
CA ARG A 14 -2.71 -27.74 -18.35
C ARG A 14 -4.10 -27.19 -18.63
N GLU A 15 -4.97 -27.97 -19.29
CA GLU A 15 -6.35 -27.59 -19.56
C GLU A 15 -7.15 -27.41 -18.26
N ALA A 16 -6.97 -28.29 -17.28
CA ALA A 16 -7.57 -28.14 -15.96
C ALA A 16 -7.11 -26.88 -15.23
N MET A 17 -5.84 -26.50 -15.37
CA MET A 17 -5.30 -25.28 -14.79
C MET A 17 -5.82 -24.03 -15.51
N ILE A 18 -5.99 -24.05 -16.81
CA ILE A 18 -6.60 -22.96 -17.59
C ILE A 18 -8.06 -22.75 -17.13
N SER A 19 -8.85 -23.82 -17.06
CA SER A 19 -10.22 -23.76 -16.55
C SER A 19 -10.31 -23.19 -15.14
N LYS A 20 -9.36 -23.58 -14.26
CA LYS A 20 -9.26 -23.03 -12.92
C LYS A 20 -8.95 -21.52 -12.93
N GLY A 21 -8.04 -21.06 -13.80
CA GLY A 21 -7.73 -19.65 -13.98
C GLY A 21 -8.95 -18.84 -14.44
N GLU A 22 -9.74 -19.38 -15.39
CA GLU A 22 -11.00 -18.76 -15.80
C GLU A 22 -12.02 -18.66 -14.66
N ALA A 23 -12.18 -19.71 -13.88
CA ALA A 23 -13.09 -19.71 -12.74
C ALA A 23 -12.66 -18.65 -11.71
N MET A 24 -11.38 -18.58 -11.38
CA MET A 24 -10.83 -17.57 -10.45
C MET A 24 -11.08 -16.15 -10.96
N MET A 25 -10.93 -15.90 -12.25
CA MET A 25 -11.17 -14.60 -12.84
C MET A 25 -12.65 -14.22 -12.82
N ARG A 26 -13.55 -15.15 -13.16
CA ARG A 26 -15.01 -14.94 -13.10
C ARG A 26 -15.47 -14.65 -11.67
N ASP A 27 -14.99 -15.39 -10.69
CA ASP A 27 -15.34 -15.18 -9.29
C ASP A 27 -14.88 -13.80 -8.79
N GLU A 28 -13.70 -13.35 -9.19
CA GLU A 28 -13.21 -12.01 -8.82
C GLU A 28 -13.99 -10.89 -9.51
N LEU A 29 -14.40 -11.06 -10.76
CA LEU A 29 -15.29 -10.13 -11.47
C LEU A 29 -16.64 -9.99 -10.74
N ARG A 30 -17.25 -11.12 -10.36
CA ARG A 30 -18.50 -11.14 -9.60
C ARG A 30 -18.39 -10.49 -8.24
N ARG A 31 -17.29 -10.70 -7.51
CA ARG A 31 -17.03 -10.03 -6.23
C ARG A 31 -16.98 -8.51 -6.36
N ARG A 32 -16.58 -8.01 -7.52
CA ARG A 32 -16.51 -6.59 -7.83
C ARG A 32 -17.76 -6.03 -8.50
N ASN A 33 -18.85 -6.81 -8.56
CA ASN A 33 -20.10 -6.47 -9.27
C ASN A 33 -19.90 -6.11 -10.75
N LEU A 34 -18.95 -6.79 -11.42
CA LEU A 34 -18.70 -6.66 -12.85
C LEU A 34 -19.33 -7.85 -13.59
N ASP A 35 -19.89 -7.57 -14.78
CA ASP A 35 -20.49 -8.63 -15.60
C ASP A 35 -19.39 -9.54 -16.18
N ASP A 36 -19.30 -10.78 -15.68
CA ASP A 36 -18.32 -11.76 -16.11
C ASP A 36 -18.42 -12.09 -17.61
N LYS A 37 -19.63 -12.08 -18.18
CA LYS A 37 -19.84 -12.33 -19.62
C LYS A 37 -19.26 -11.21 -20.50
N GLU A 38 -19.33 -9.98 -20.02
CA GLU A 38 -18.79 -8.83 -20.74
C GLU A 38 -17.26 -8.76 -20.63
N TYR A 39 -16.74 -8.95 -19.43
CA TYR A 39 -15.30 -8.77 -19.16
C TYR A 39 -14.45 -9.96 -19.58
N MET A 40 -15.03 -11.16 -19.76
CA MET A 40 -14.34 -12.34 -20.28
C MET A 40 -14.28 -12.39 -21.81
N LYS A 41 -14.82 -11.39 -22.53
CA LYS A 41 -14.68 -11.30 -23.99
C LYS A 41 -13.22 -11.11 -24.39
N LYS A 42 -12.81 -11.77 -25.47
CA LYS A 42 -11.45 -11.69 -26.02
C LYS A 42 -11.01 -10.25 -26.26
N GLU A 43 -11.87 -9.41 -26.78
CA GLU A 43 -11.63 -8.00 -27.08
C GLU A 43 -11.18 -7.18 -25.85
N LYS A 44 -11.60 -7.60 -24.64
CA LYS A 44 -11.22 -6.93 -23.38
C LYS A 44 -9.98 -7.55 -22.73
N ILE A 45 -9.74 -8.83 -22.96
CA ILE A 45 -8.62 -9.57 -22.35
C ILE A 45 -7.35 -9.47 -23.20
N GLU A 46 -7.44 -9.53 -24.54
CA GLU A 46 -6.30 -9.48 -25.44
C GLU A 46 -5.39 -8.25 -25.24
N PRO A 47 -5.92 -7.02 -25.02
CA PRO A 47 -5.06 -5.87 -24.74
C PRO A 47 -4.21 -6.01 -23.48
N LEU A 48 -4.61 -6.90 -22.54
CA LEU A 48 -3.87 -7.15 -21.31
C LEU A 48 -2.61 -8.00 -21.55
N PHE A 49 -2.58 -8.79 -22.61
CA PHE A 49 -1.45 -9.68 -22.88
C PHE A 49 -0.14 -8.91 -23.03
N SER A 50 -0.18 -7.77 -23.71
CA SER A 50 0.99 -6.89 -23.87
C SER A 50 1.43 -6.25 -22.54
N ASN A 51 0.47 -5.95 -21.64
CA ASN A 51 0.78 -5.37 -20.34
C ASN A 51 1.50 -6.34 -19.38
N PHE A 52 1.28 -7.64 -19.57
CA PHE A 52 1.86 -8.70 -18.75
C PHE A 52 2.89 -9.57 -19.46
N ASN A 53 3.27 -9.17 -20.69
CA ASN A 53 4.23 -9.90 -21.55
C ASN A 53 3.83 -11.38 -21.78
N ILE A 54 2.54 -11.62 -21.99
CA ILE A 54 1.96 -12.93 -22.26
C ILE A 54 1.47 -12.97 -23.72
N LYS A 55 1.59 -14.12 -24.40
CA LYS A 55 1.35 -14.21 -25.84
C LYS A 55 -0.07 -14.61 -26.22
N ASN A 56 -0.74 -15.36 -25.37
CA ASN A 56 -2.05 -15.93 -25.71
C ASN A 56 -2.95 -16.07 -24.46
N TYR A 57 -4.24 -16.37 -24.71
CA TYR A 57 -5.27 -16.51 -23.69
C TYR A 57 -4.99 -17.65 -22.72
N ASP A 58 -4.56 -18.80 -23.21
CA ASP A 58 -4.32 -19.98 -22.40
C ASP A 58 -3.17 -19.77 -21.41
N ASP A 59 -2.08 -19.15 -21.87
CA ASP A 59 -0.97 -18.79 -21.01
C ASP A 59 -1.37 -17.74 -19.95
N PHE A 60 -2.27 -16.82 -20.32
CA PHE A 60 -2.80 -15.82 -19.40
C PHE A 60 -3.63 -16.46 -18.29
N MET A 61 -4.55 -17.35 -18.64
CA MET A 61 -5.38 -18.07 -17.66
C MET A 61 -4.56 -19.05 -16.81
N TYR A 62 -3.59 -19.70 -17.43
CA TYR A 62 -2.64 -20.55 -16.72
C TYR A 62 -1.83 -19.74 -15.68
N ALA A 63 -1.31 -18.58 -16.07
CA ALA A 63 -0.55 -17.69 -15.16
C ALA A 63 -1.38 -17.23 -13.95
N ILE A 64 -2.67 -16.99 -14.14
CA ILE A 64 -3.62 -16.68 -13.05
C ILE A 64 -3.77 -17.89 -12.13
N SER A 65 -3.96 -19.09 -12.69
CA SER A 65 -4.20 -20.31 -11.90
C SER A 65 -3.03 -20.70 -11.00
N VAL A 66 -1.80 -20.53 -11.48
CA VAL A 66 -0.56 -20.79 -10.72
C VAL A 66 -0.11 -19.59 -9.88
N LYS A 67 -0.92 -18.51 -9.84
CA LYS A 67 -0.65 -17.27 -9.09
C LYS A 67 0.66 -16.54 -9.51
N SER A 68 1.22 -16.84 -10.67
CA SER A 68 2.32 -16.06 -11.23
C SER A 68 1.86 -14.69 -11.73
N LEU A 69 0.56 -14.55 -12.04
CA LEU A 69 -0.09 -13.29 -12.36
C LEU A 69 -1.14 -12.96 -11.27
N SER A 70 -1.01 -11.77 -10.68
CA SER A 70 -1.95 -11.30 -9.66
C SER A 70 -3.29 -10.91 -10.26
N LEU A 71 -4.37 -11.52 -9.77
CA LEU A 71 -5.75 -11.15 -10.14
C LEU A 71 -6.06 -9.67 -9.86
N GLN A 72 -5.52 -9.12 -8.80
CA GLN A 72 -5.70 -7.71 -8.47
C GLN A 72 -5.11 -6.80 -9.55
N ALA A 73 -3.90 -7.11 -10.03
CA ALA A 73 -3.27 -6.35 -11.12
C ALA A 73 -4.04 -6.45 -12.43
N VAL A 74 -4.62 -7.63 -12.72
CA VAL A 74 -5.49 -7.85 -13.88
C VAL A 74 -6.74 -7.00 -13.77
N MET A 75 -7.41 -7.02 -12.62
CA MET A 75 -8.64 -6.25 -12.38
C MET A 75 -8.41 -4.74 -12.45
N GLU A 76 -7.30 -4.24 -11.94
CA GLU A 76 -6.94 -2.82 -12.03
C GLU A 76 -6.79 -2.38 -13.49
N LYS A 77 -6.18 -3.21 -14.32
CA LYS A 77 -6.02 -2.94 -15.75
C LYS A 77 -7.34 -3.03 -16.51
N LEU A 78 -8.19 -4.02 -16.21
CA LEU A 78 -9.53 -4.15 -16.80
C LEU A 78 -10.41 -2.95 -16.48
N GLN A 79 -10.38 -2.41 -15.27
CA GLN A 79 -11.17 -1.25 -14.87
C GLN A 79 -10.71 0.04 -15.56
N VAL A 80 -9.42 0.20 -15.78
CA VAL A 80 -8.87 1.34 -16.52
C VAL A 80 -9.32 1.30 -17.98
N ASN A 81 -9.35 0.12 -18.59
CA ASN A 81 -9.77 -0.04 -19.98
C ASN A 81 -11.30 0.02 -20.18
N SER A 82 -12.10 -0.20 -19.12
CA SER A 82 -13.57 -0.15 -19.19
C SER A 82 -14.17 1.22 -18.86
N ARG A 83 -13.35 2.20 -18.50
CA ARG A 83 -13.79 3.60 -18.49
C ARG A 83 -13.88 4.11 -19.91
N THR A 84 -14.85 3.60 -20.66
CA THR A 84 -15.42 4.31 -21.80
C THR A 84 -15.73 5.70 -21.31
N ILE A 85 -15.16 6.68 -21.96
CA ILE A 85 -15.39 8.10 -21.84
C ILE A 85 -16.92 8.33 -21.84
N ILE A 86 -17.55 8.28 -20.67
CA ILE A 86 -18.80 8.96 -20.47
C ILE A 86 -18.38 10.43 -20.38
N ASP A 87 -18.82 11.17 -21.37
CA ASP A 87 -18.57 12.58 -21.57
C ASP A 87 -19.04 13.40 -20.34
N PHE A 88 -18.20 13.42 -19.29
CA PHE A 88 -18.40 14.20 -18.07
C PHE A 88 -18.17 15.70 -18.29
N THR A 89 -17.89 16.13 -19.52
CA THR A 89 -17.63 17.55 -19.82
C THR A 89 -18.88 18.43 -19.75
N LYS A 90 -20.10 17.84 -19.69
CA LYS A 90 -21.36 18.61 -19.62
C LYS A 90 -21.90 18.88 -18.21
N PHE A 91 -21.38 18.22 -17.16
CA PHE A 91 -21.90 18.40 -15.79
C PHE A 91 -21.08 19.32 -14.89
N PHE A 92 -19.87 19.74 -15.27
CA PHE A 92 -19.03 20.61 -14.44
C PHE A 92 -18.58 21.87 -15.15
N ALA A 93 -19.52 22.58 -15.82
CA ALA A 93 -19.32 23.99 -16.16
C ALA A 93 -19.64 24.87 -14.93
N GLN A 94 -19.06 24.57 -13.77
CA GLN A 94 -19.07 25.46 -12.62
C GLN A 94 -17.63 25.75 -12.22
N LYS A 95 -17.21 27.00 -12.52
CA LYS A 95 -16.00 27.71 -12.13
C LYS A 95 -15.00 26.89 -11.31
N GLN A 96 -14.10 26.22 -11.99
CA GLN A 96 -12.88 25.72 -11.36
C GLN A 96 -11.82 26.83 -11.46
N ARG A 97 -11.40 27.33 -10.31
CA ARG A 97 -10.09 27.97 -10.18
C ARG A 97 -9.05 26.96 -10.66
N PRO A 98 -8.01 27.34 -11.41
CA PRO A 98 -7.02 26.38 -11.89
C PRO A 98 -6.34 25.73 -10.67
N LYS A 99 -6.67 24.46 -10.39
CA LYS A 99 -5.91 23.66 -9.44
C LYS A 99 -4.55 23.42 -10.05
N SER A 100 -3.49 23.84 -9.36
CA SER A 100 -2.11 23.54 -9.78
C SER A 100 -1.97 22.02 -9.94
N LYS A 101 -1.38 21.58 -11.06
CA LYS A 101 -1.26 20.17 -11.47
C LYS A 101 -0.30 19.32 -10.60
N ASN A 102 0.15 19.84 -9.45
CA ASN A 102 1.30 19.31 -8.69
C ASN A 102 0.94 18.78 -7.30
N GLN A 103 -0.33 18.40 -7.07
CA GLN A 103 -0.70 17.81 -5.78
C GLN A 103 -0.39 16.31 -5.76
N SER A 104 0.62 15.91 -4.99
CA SER A 104 0.83 14.52 -4.63
C SER A 104 -0.34 14.02 -3.78
N LYS A 105 -0.65 12.73 -3.86
CA LYS A 105 -1.68 12.06 -3.04
C LYS A 105 -1.48 12.29 -1.52
N PHE A 106 -0.30 12.72 -1.11
CA PHE A 106 0.12 12.89 0.28
C PHE A 106 0.30 14.35 0.71
N GLY A 107 -0.09 15.33 -0.15
CA GLY A 107 0.11 16.74 0.17
C GLY A 107 1.59 17.13 0.30
N ILE A 108 2.41 16.74 -0.66
CA ILE A 108 3.83 17.08 -0.68
C ILE A 108 4.15 17.82 -1.97
N ARG A 109 4.85 18.94 -1.87
CA ARG A 109 5.41 19.71 -2.98
C ARG A 109 6.89 19.41 -3.13
N VAL A 110 7.31 19.27 -4.38
CA VAL A 110 8.73 19.10 -4.75
C VAL A 110 9.14 20.34 -5.52
N SER A 111 10.17 21.03 -5.05
CA SER A 111 10.67 22.24 -5.71
C SER A 111 11.22 21.92 -7.11
N GLY A 112 10.60 22.51 -8.15
CA GLY A 112 11.11 22.46 -9.53
C GLY A 112 10.79 21.21 -10.35
N ILE A 113 9.91 20.30 -9.88
CA ILE A 113 9.57 19.08 -10.61
C ILE A 113 8.06 18.82 -10.59
N ASP A 114 7.43 18.96 -11.75
CA ASP A 114 5.96 18.94 -11.88
C ASP A 114 5.34 17.55 -12.14
N THR A 115 6.12 16.51 -12.45
CA THR A 115 5.59 15.25 -12.98
C THR A 115 6.12 13.97 -12.34
N MET A 116 6.87 14.04 -11.23
CA MET A 116 7.41 12.84 -10.60
C MET A 116 6.41 12.15 -9.66
N LYS A 117 6.45 10.83 -9.64
CA LYS A 117 5.73 10.02 -8.65
C LYS A 117 6.35 10.24 -7.28
N ILE A 118 5.52 10.65 -6.29
CA ILE A 118 5.93 10.85 -4.91
C ILE A 118 5.38 9.71 -4.06
N ALA A 119 6.21 9.13 -3.20
CA ALA A 119 5.83 8.09 -2.26
C ALA A 119 6.51 8.34 -0.90
N LEU A 120 5.79 8.06 0.18
CA LEU A 120 6.37 8.07 1.52
C LEU A 120 7.28 6.84 1.71
N ALA A 121 8.38 7.02 2.43
CA ALA A 121 9.30 5.94 2.73
C ALA A 121 8.78 5.07 3.88
N ASN A 122 8.71 3.76 3.68
CA ASN A 122 8.23 2.83 4.70
C ASN A 122 9.18 2.75 5.91
N CYS A 123 10.49 2.94 5.69
CA CYS A 123 11.49 2.79 6.75
C CYS A 123 11.35 3.80 7.89
N CYS A 124 10.81 5.01 7.63
CA CYS A 124 10.65 6.05 8.64
C CYS A 124 9.23 6.61 8.74
N SER A 125 8.34 6.18 7.82
CA SER A 125 6.91 6.51 7.80
C SER A 125 6.61 7.98 8.14
N PRO A 126 7.07 8.96 7.32
CA PRO A 126 6.88 10.38 7.62
C PRO A 126 5.40 10.74 7.69
N VAL A 127 5.05 11.60 8.62
CA VAL A 127 3.69 12.13 8.82
C VAL A 127 3.69 13.65 8.66
N PHE A 128 2.53 14.22 8.39
CA PHE A 128 2.38 15.67 8.28
C PHE A 128 2.92 16.37 9.53
N GLY A 129 3.80 17.35 9.31
CA GLY A 129 4.50 18.09 10.37
C GLY A 129 5.91 17.57 10.70
N ASP A 130 6.31 16.37 10.22
CA ASP A 130 7.71 15.95 10.30
C ASP A 130 8.59 16.80 9.37
N GLU A 131 9.85 17.03 9.75
CA GLU A 131 10.84 17.54 8.81
C GLU A 131 11.18 16.46 7.78
N ILE A 132 11.00 16.79 6.50
CA ILE A 132 11.10 15.81 5.41
C ILE A 132 12.17 16.20 4.39
N VAL A 133 12.63 15.19 3.65
CA VAL A 133 13.54 15.33 2.51
C VAL A 133 13.19 14.28 1.47
N GLY A 134 13.30 14.67 0.19
CA GLY A 134 13.04 13.77 -0.94
C GLY A 134 14.32 13.04 -1.36
N TYR A 135 14.22 11.74 -1.56
CA TYR A 135 15.26 10.92 -2.16
C TYR A 135 14.87 10.51 -3.57
N VAL A 136 15.66 10.92 -4.56
CA VAL A 136 15.41 10.60 -5.98
C VAL A 136 15.86 9.17 -6.29
N SER A 137 14.91 8.30 -6.54
CA SER A 137 15.14 6.91 -6.90
C SER A 137 15.08 6.72 -8.42
N LYS A 138 16.10 6.05 -9.00
CA LYS A 138 16.15 5.80 -10.45
C LYS A 138 14.91 5.01 -10.90
N GLY A 139 14.09 5.61 -11.76
CA GLY A 139 12.90 4.98 -12.35
C GLY A 139 11.68 4.84 -11.42
N GLN A 140 11.77 5.20 -10.13
CA GLN A 140 10.67 5.07 -9.16
C GLN A 140 10.11 6.42 -8.66
N GLY A 141 10.73 7.56 -9.05
CA GLY A 141 10.33 8.88 -8.59
C GLY A 141 11.02 9.31 -7.30
N VAL A 142 10.32 10.07 -6.48
CA VAL A 142 10.82 10.63 -5.22
C VAL A 142 10.25 9.86 -4.04
N LYS A 143 11.11 9.28 -3.21
CA LYS A 143 10.74 8.74 -1.90
C LYS A 143 10.99 9.80 -0.83
N VAL A 144 9.96 10.15 -0.09
CA VAL A 144 10.04 11.16 0.97
C VAL A 144 10.36 10.48 2.29
N HIS A 145 11.44 10.89 2.89
CA HIS A 145 11.93 10.43 4.19
C HIS A 145 11.84 11.56 5.22
N ARG A 146 11.87 11.21 6.49
CA ARG A 146 12.18 12.14 7.56
C ARG A 146 13.66 12.52 7.47
N LYS A 147 14.00 13.77 7.76
CA LYS A 147 15.40 14.23 7.73
C LYS A 147 16.33 13.45 8.67
N ASP A 148 15.80 12.97 9.80
CA ASP A 148 16.53 12.17 10.78
C ASP A 148 16.62 10.66 10.47
N CYS A 149 16.11 10.22 9.31
CA CYS A 149 16.11 8.82 8.93
C CYS A 149 17.54 8.27 8.71
N PRO A 150 17.93 7.19 9.41
CA PRO A 150 19.28 6.61 9.28
C PRO A 150 19.59 6.15 7.84
N ASN A 151 18.58 5.69 7.10
CA ASN A 151 18.77 5.14 5.75
C ASN A 151 19.18 6.19 4.71
N ILE A 152 19.02 7.48 5.00
CA ILE A 152 19.42 8.57 4.10
C ILE A 152 20.53 9.44 4.68
N ARG A 153 21.00 9.16 5.90
CA ARG A 153 21.94 10.00 6.65
C ARG A 153 23.25 10.26 5.90
N TYR A 154 23.71 9.31 5.11
CA TYR A 154 24.96 9.39 4.35
C TYR A 154 24.76 9.69 2.86
N GLU A 155 23.51 9.88 2.43
CA GLU A 155 23.22 10.22 1.04
C GLU A 155 23.29 11.73 0.86
N THR A 156 24.06 12.20 -0.13
CA THR A 156 24.21 13.64 -0.41
C THR A 156 23.86 14.04 -1.83
N LYS A 157 23.93 13.07 -2.78
CA LYS A 157 23.85 13.38 -4.22
C LYS A 157 22.43 13.26 -4.80
N ARG A 158 21.50 12.64 -4.06
CA ARG A 158 20.15 12.35 -4.55
C ARG A 158 19.05 12.92 -3.66
N LEU A 159 19.44 13.80 -2.74
CA LEU A 159 18.49 14.49 -1.89
C LEU A 159 17.99 15.75 -2.59
N ILE A 160 16.70 16.00 -2.46
CA ILE A 160 16.03 17.20 -2.94
C ILE A 160 15.13 17.76 -1.83
N ASP A 161 14.96 19.07 -1.83
CA ASP A 161 14.06 19.72 -0.89
C ASP A 161 12.61 19.43 -1.25
N VAL A 162 11.84 19.05 -0.25
CA VAL A 162 10.40 18.79 -0.35
C VAL A 162 9.73 19.40 0.88
N GLU A 163 8.50 19.85 0.70
CA GLU A 163 7.70 20.50 1.73
C GLU A 163 6.30 19.90 1.79
N TRP A 164 5.70 19.93 2.98
CA TRP A 164 4.28 19.61 3.12
C TRP A 164 3.44 20.74 2.50
N ASP A 165 2.35 20.35 1.87
CA ASP A 165 1.38 21.30 1.31
C ASP A 165 0.26 21.51 2.32
N ASP A 166 0.22 22.68 2.93
CA ASP A 166 -0.76 23.06 3.95
C ASP A 166 -2.21 23.06 3.42
N GLU A 167 -2.39 23.15 2.10
CA GLU A 167 -3.73 23.10 1.48
C GLU A 167 -4.31 21.68 1.42
N THR A 168 -3.52 20.65 1.71
CA THR A 168 -3.94 19.23 1.62
C THR A 168 -4.17 18.63 3.02
N ILE A 169 -4.67 19.39 3.95
CA ILE A 169 -4.97 18.94 5.33
C ILE A 169 -6.08 17.88 5.27
N GLY A 170 -5.83 16.69 5.82
CA GLY A 170 -6.82 15.61 5.98
C GLY A 170 -6.35 14.22 5.54
N GLY A 171 -5.06 14.05 5.23
CA GLY A 171 -4.47 12.73 5.00
C GLY A 171 -4.34 11.93 6.30
N LYS A 172 -4.49 10.61 6.22
CA LYS A 172 -4.11 9.70 7.30
C LYS A 172 -2.79 9.02 6.93
N TYR A 173 -1.87 9.00 7.87
CA TYR A 173 -0.53 8.47 7.71
C TYR A 173 -0.36 7.23 8.58
N GLU A 174 0.12 6.14 7.99
CA GLU A 174 0.42 4.92 8.74
C GLU A 174 1.80 5.04 9.39
N VAL A 175 1.85 4.82 10.70
CA VAL A 175 3.10 4.82 11.47
C VAL A 175 3.20 3.53 12.25
N GLN A 176 4.39 2.95 12.25
CA GLN A 176 4.71 1.80 13.08
C GLN A 176 5.39 2.25 14.37
N LEU A 177 4.85 1.81 15.50
CA LEU A 177 5.40 2.02 16.84
C LEU A 177 5.85 0.68 17.43
N ALA A 178 6.99 0.69 18.10
CA ALA A 178 7.42 -0.38 18.98
C ALA A 178 7.24 0.09 20.43
N VAL A 179 6.50 -0.67 21.22
CA VAL A 179 6.26 -0.43 22.64
C VAL A 179 6.97 -1.54 23.41
N TYR A 180 8.00 -1.19 24.15
CA TYR A 180 8.77 -2.10 24.97
C TYR A 180 8.20 -2.08 26.40
N CYS A 181 7.90 -3.24 26.93
CA CYS A 181 7.16 -3.37 28.18
C CYS A 181 7.75 -4.44 29.10
N VAL A 182 7.45 -4.35 30.40
CA VAL A 182 7.48 -5.51 31.29
C VAL A 182 6.14 -6.24 31.13
N ASP A 183 6.17 -7.54 30.82
CA ASP A 183 4.94 -8.30 30.54
C ASP A 183 4.02 -8.39 31.74
N ARG A 184 2.73 -8.26 31.52
CA ARG A 184 1.67 -8.47 32.49
C ARG A 184 0.34 -8.78 31.83
N SER A 185 -0.55 -9.34 32.63
CA SER A 185 -1.95 -9.55 32.21
C SER A 185 -2.62 -8.24 31.83
N PHE A 186 -3.42 -8.27 30.76
CA PHE A 186 -4.21 -7.14 30.23
C PHE A 186 -3.41 -5.96 29.65
N LEU A 187 -2.08 -6.04 29.58
CA LEU A 187 -1.25 -4.95 29.03
C LEU A 187 -1.66 -4.56 27.60
N LEU A 188 -1.85 -5.54 26.72
CA LEU A 188 -2.33 -5.29 25.35
C LEU A 188 -3.70 -4.62 25.32
N THR A 189 -4.60 -5.01 26.23
CA THR A 189 -5.94 -4.42 26.34
C THR A 189 -5.86 -2.94 26.72
N ASP A 190 -4.98 -2.60 27.67
CA ASP A 190 -4.77 -1.21 28.10
C ASP A 190 -4.25 -0.35 26.96
N ILE A 191 -3.26 -0.85 26.21
CA ILE A 191 -2.68 -0.17 25.05
C ILE A 191 -3.73 0.06 23.95
N VAL A 192 -4.52 -0.96 23.60
CA VAL A 192 -5.57 -0.85 22.58
C VAL A 192 -6.67 0.12 23.03
N THR A 193 -7.09 0.04 24.29
CA THR A 193 -8.11 0.93 24.87
C THR A 193 -7.63 2.39 24.85
N LEU A 194 -6.38 2.64 25.24
CA LEU A 194 -5.79 3.97 25.21
C LEU A 194 -5.72 4.53 23.77
N THR A 195 -5.36 3.70 22.81
CA THR A 195 -5.32 4.11 21.38
C THR A 195 -6.71 4.48 20.89
N GLN A 196 -7.74 3.72 21.28
CA GLN A 196 -9.14 4.02 20.97
C GLN A 196 -9.60 5.34 21.62
N GLN A 197 -9.24 5.59 22.88
CA GLN A 197 -9.55 6.85 23.57
C GLN A 197 -8.95 8.07 22.88
N ASN A 198 -7.78 7.92 22.27
CA ASN A 198 -7.16 8.96 21.45
C ASN A 198 -7.76 9.05 20.03
N LYS A 199 -8.81 8.29 19.71
CA LYS A 199 -9.50 8.24 18.41
C LYS A 199 -8.56 7.87 17.24
N ILE A 200 -7.55 7.06 17.52
CA ILE A 200 -6.57 6.59 16.54
C ILE A 200 -6.92 5.16 16.15
N SER A 201 -6.98 4.90 14.84
CA SER A 201 -7.23 3.57 14.31
C SER A 201 -5.96 2.74 14.29
N ILE A 202 -6.05 1.49 14.73
CA ILE A 202 -4.97 0.49 14.61
C ILE A 202 -5.22 -0.31 13.35
N SER A 203 -4.22 -0.40 12.46
CA SER A 203 -4.25 -1.25 11.27
C SER A 203 -3.57 -2.61 11.49
N TYR A 204 -2.65 -2.68 12.45
CA TYR A 204 -1.93 -3.90 12.80
C TYR A 204 -1.49 -3.87 14.25
N VAL A 205 -1.54 -5.02 14.92
CA VAL A 205 -0.97 -5.23 16.24
C VAL A 205 -0.30 -6.61 16.30
N ASN A 206 0.88 -6.65 16.88
CA ASN A 206 1.59 -7.88 17.23
C ASN A 206 2.19 -7.70 18.61
N ALA A 207 1.92 -8.65 19.51
CA ALA A 207 2.51 -8.68 20.83
C ALA A 207 3.34 -9.97 20.96
N GLN A 208 4.58 -9.83 21.35
CA GLN A 208 5.51 -10.93 21.52
C GLN A 208 6.19 -10.80 22.86
N VAL A 209 6.15 -11.87 23.65
CA VAL A 209 6.95 -12.00 24.86
C VAL A 209 8.36 -12.36 24.45
N ASP A 210 9.32 -11.66 25.00
CA ASP A 210 10.75 -11.87 24.71
C ASP A 210 11.27 -13.18 25.34
N ASP A 211 12.44 -13.65 24.95
CA ASP A 211 13.00 -14.94 25.40
C ASP A 211 13.25 -15.00 26.90
N ASP A 212 13.35 -13.86 27.57
CA ASP A 212 13.53 -13.75 29.02
C ASP A 212 12.24 -13.99 29.83
N LEU A 213 11.09 -14.10 29.14
CA LEU A 213 9.75 -14.26 29.71
C LEU A 213 9.32 -13.18 30.71
N ILE A 214 10.03 -12.06 30.72
CA ILE A 214 9.79 -10.91 31.60
C ILE A 214 9.38 -9.68 30.78
N HIS A 215 10.01 -9.50 29.63
CA HIS A 215 9.74 -8.38 28.75
C HIS A 215 8.84 -8.79 27.58
N SER A 216 8.16 -7.81 27.04
CA SER A 216 7.37 -7.97 25.82
C SER A 216 7.53 -6.78 24.90
N THR A 217 7.52 -7.07 23.60
CA THR A 217 7.55 -6.06 22.55
C THR A 217 6.20 -6.05 21.83
N ILE A 218 5.50 -4.93 21.89
CA ILE A 218 4.22 -4.75 21.21
C ILE A 218 4.44 -3.82 20.01
N THR A 219 4.25 -4.35 18.81
CA THR A 219 4.32 -3.60 17.55
C THR A 219 2.92 -3.17 17.13
N LEU A 220 2.73 -1.87 16.95
CA LEU A 220 1.48 -1.26 16.52
C LEU A 220 1.68 -0.54 15.19
N LYS A 221 0.76 -0.72 14.23
CA LYS A 221 0.60 0.22 13.12
C LYS A 221 -0.65 1.04 13.35
N VAL A 222 -0.49 2.33 13.40
CA VAL A 222 -1.54 3.30 13.73
C VAL A 222 -1.71 4.32 12.60
N MET A 223 -2.95 4.78 12.43
CA MET A 223 -3.29 5.80 11.43
C MET A 223 -3.45 7.14 12.13
N VAL A 224 -2.53 8.06 11.88
CA VAL A 224 -2.51 9.41 12.47
C VAL A 224 -2.68 10.49 11.41
N GLU A 225 -3.14 11.66 11.80
CA GLU A 225 -3.36 12.79 10.89
C GLU A 225 -2.13 13.71 10.82
N ASN A 226 -1.35 13.81 11.89
CA ASN A 226 -0.19 14.67 11.98
C ASN A 226 0.78 14.24 13.09
N GLN A 227 1.91 14.95 13.16
CA GLN A 227 2.96 14.71 14.15
C GLN A 227 2.48 14.95 15.59
N ASP A 228 1.62 15.95 15.83
CA ASP A 228 1.14 16.27 17.18
C ASP A 228 0.27 15.17 17.74
N GLN A 229 -0.65 14.62 16.92
CA GLN A 229 -1.47 13.47 17.31
C GLN A 229 -0.60 12.24 17.63
N LEU A 230 0.42 11.98 16.81
CA LEU A 230 1.37 10.91 17.04
C LEU A 230 2.15 11.11 18.36
N ARG A 231 2.67 12.33 18.58
CA ARG A 231 3.40 12.68 19.79
C ARG A 231 2.53 12.50 21.04
N GLN A 232 1.29 12.97 20.99
CA GLN A 232 0.33 12.80 22.08
C GLN A 232 0.05 11.32 22.38
N LEU A 233 -0.13 10.50 21.37
CA LEU A 233 -0.29 9.05 21.52
C LEU A 233 0.93 8.44 22.21
N MET A 234 2.14 8.74 21.73
CA MET A 234 3.38 8.21 22.31
C MET A 234 3.57 8.62 23.76
N VAL A 235 3.23 9.87 24.11
CA VAL A 235 3.26 10.36 25.50
C VAL A 235 2.26 9.60 26.37
N ASN A 236 1.07 9.36 25.88
CA ASN A 236 0.02 8.63 26.63
C ASN A 236 0.40 7.15 26.78
N LEU A 237 0.95 6.52 25.76
CA LEU A 237 1.44 5.12 25.84
C LEU A 237 2.54 4.95 26.89
N ARG A 238 3.44 5.91 27.02
CA ARG A 238 4.50 5.89 28.06
C ARG A 238 3.96 5.99 29.50
N LYS A 239 2.72 6.44 29.68
CA LYS A 239 2.06 6.52 31.00
C LYS A 239 1.35 5.22 31.40
N VAL A 240 1.23 4.27 30.49
CA VAL A 240 0.65 2.96 30.79
C VAL A 240 1.62 2.21 31.70
N ASP A 241 1.11 1.67 32.80
CA ASP A 241 1.90 0.87 33.71
C ASP A 241 2.59 -0.28 32.98
N SER A 242 3.87 -0.51 33.31
CA SER A 242 4.72 -1.53 32.70
C SER A 242 5.29 -1.16 31.31
N VAL A 243 4.92 -0.03 30.71
CA VAL A 243 5.58 0.46 29.48
C VAL A 243 6.92 1.09 29.84
N VAL A 244 8.00 0.57 29.28
CA VAL A 244 9.37 1.04 29.49
C VAL A 244 9.73 2.13 28.49
N SER A 245 9.48 1.88 27.19
CA SER A 245 9.72 2.87 26.14
C SER A 245 8.74 2.69 24.97
N VAL A 246 8.57 3.80 24.22
CA VAL A 246 7.78 3.85 22.99
C VAL A 246 8.61 4.52 21.92
N GLU A 247 8.82 3.84 20.82
CA GLU A 247 9.65 4.30 19.71
C GLU A 247 8.90 4.21 18.37
N ARG A 248 9.21 5.13 17.45
CA ARG A 248 8.82 4.94 16.05
C ARG A 248 9.77 3.90 15.46
N SER A 249 9.21 2.77 15.05
CA SER A 249 9.98 1.70 14.41
C SER A 249 10.57 2.21 13.09
N ILE A 250 11.86 1.98 12.90
CA ILE A 250 12.57 2.16 11.63
C ILE A 250 12.74 0.75 11.07
N LEU A 251 12.10 0.48 9.93
CA LEU A 251 12.19 -0.81 9.23
C LEU A 251 13.47 -0.91 8.40
#